data_86b9c30e82880d61959925cd6c3c8d85
#
_entry.id   86b9c30e82880d61959925cd6c3c8d85
#
_cell.length_a   1.000
_cell.length_b   1.000
_cell.length_c   1.000
_cell.angle_alpha   90.00
_cell.angle_beta   90.00
_cell.angle_gamma   90.00
#
_symmetry.space_group_name_H-M   'P 1'
#
loop_
_entity.id
_entity.type
_entity.pdbx_description
1 polymer ?
#
loop_
_entity_poly.entity_id
_entity_poly.type
_entity_poly.pdbx_seq_one_letter_code
_entity_poly.pdbx_strand_id
1 'polypeptide(L)'
;MLDGFDVLVMSFAASSVAKEWDLLPSEVGILLSAGLFGMAIGSIWLAPYADKIGRRALVLLCLCVITIGMFASAASSDKTQLAGLRFLTGLGIGGMLAALSALVSEYSNDVRRGMSMSILQSGYPLGAIFGGIVSVYLLQNFGWRSLFFFGGLASAVMIPIAFWKLPESIDFMLLGDKAQHKDKISKLAERMNLIKYEISSTSEKAVRQTYRTLLEAKYRLNTLCIWAGYFCLMFSFYFVVSWTPKLLVDAGLTTVQGVSAGIYLQMGGIIGALILGYLTSRFQVTRLTSLYLLLSVFSMVIYGLANLSLVQLMFCASLMGFFLIGAMIGLYTIAPAIYPASLRVTGIGMAIGLGRIGGILAPFLAGYILESGLHQSQSFIVFAAPLLVASLAIWQIRLSRTLS
;
A
#
# COMPACT_ATOMS: atom_id res chain seq x y z
N MET A 1 0.81 0.56 -10.92
CA MET A 1 2.20 0.09 -11.12
C MET A 1 3.23 1.14 -10.69
N LEU A 2 3.12 2.40 -11.14
CA LEU A 2 4.04 3.47 -10.68
C LEU A 2 4.10 3.60 -9.15
N ASP A 3 2.95 3.56 -8.50
CA ASP A 3 2.83 3.60 -7.04
C ASP A 3 3.71 2.55 -6.33
N GLY A 4 3.70 1.29 -6.82
CA GLY A 4 4.52 0.22 -6.24
C GLY A 4 6.02 0.48 -6.37
N PHE A 5 6.47 1.05 -7.48
CA PHE A 5 7.85 1.47 -7.65
C PHE A 5 8.20 2.67 -6.77
N ASP A 6 7.37 3.72 -6.79
CA ASP A 6 7.62 4.98 -6.07
C ASP A 6 7.71 4.78 -4.54
N VAL A 7 6.93 3.86 -3.99
CA VAL A 7 7.00 3.51 -2.56
C VAL A 7 8.31 2.79 -2.24
N LEU A 8 8.77 1.88 -3.12
CA LEU A 8 9.95 1.07 -2.86
C LEU A 8 11.26 1.68 -3.34
N VAL A 9 11.22 2.70 -4.20
CA VAL A 9 12.43 3.33 -4.75
C VAL A 9 13.39 3.77 -3.65
N MET A 10 12.87 4.32 -2.55
CA MET A 10 13.72 4.73 -1.42
C MET A 10 14.36 3.52 -0.71
N SER A 11 13.63 2.40 -0.57
CA SER A 11 14.16 1.16 -0.01
C SER A 11 15.30 0.59 -0.88
N PHE A 12 15.16 0.64 -2.20
CA PHE A 12 16.19 0.18 -3.13
C PHE A 12 17.42 1.11 -3.15
N ALA A 13 17.22 2.42 -2.97
CA ALA A 13 18.27 3.43 -2.92
C ALA A 13 18.96 3.52 -1.56
N ALA A 14 18.32 3.04 -0.48
CA ALA A 14 18.69 3.32 0.91
C ALA A 14 20.15 3.00 1.24
N SER A 15 20.68 1.86 0.79
CA SER A 15 22.09 1.48 1.03
C SER A 15 23.07 2.43 0.36
N SER A 16 22.77 2.83 -0.89
CA SER A 16 23.65 3.73 -1.67
C SER A 16 23.62 5.16 -1.12
N VAL A 17 22.42 5.65 -0.75
CA VAL A 17 22.25 6.98 -0.13
C VAL A 17 22.93 7.02 1.23
N ALA A 18 22.73 5.98 2.06
CA ALA A 18 23.36 5.90 3.38
C ALA A 18 24.90 5.91 3.28
N LYS A 19 25.46 5.21 2.30
CA LYS A 19 26.91 5.18 2.06
C LYS A 19 27.45 6.50 1.53
N GLU A 20 26.71 7.19 0.65
CA GLU A 20 27.18 8.45 0.05
C GLU A 20 27.16 9.61 1.06
N TRP A 21 26.17 9.64 1.94
CA TRP A 21 25.99 10.74 2.90
C TRP A 21 26.36 10.35 4.35
N ASP A 22 26.93 9.18 4.55
CA ASP A 22 27.34 8.63 5.89
C ASP A 22 26.20 8.70 6.92
N LEU A 23 25.02 8.20 6.52
CA LEU A 23 23.81 8.33 7.31
C LEU A 23 23.74 7.30 8.44
N LEU A 24 23.31 7.77 9.61
CA LEU A 24 22.91 6.90 10.71
C LEU A 24 21.64 6.10 10.37
N PRO A 25 21.45 4.91 10.98
CA PRO A 25 20.25 4.11 10.75
C PRO A 25 18.95 4.86 11.03
N SER A 26 18.90 5.71 12.06
CA SER A 26 17.71 6.56 12.36
C SER A 26 17.39 7.53 11.22
N GLU A 27 18.40 8.11 10.59
CA GLU A 27 18.22 9.03 9.46
C GLU A 27 17.67 8.30 8.23
N VAL A 28 18.17 7.09 7.98
CA VAL A 28 17.61 6.22 6.94
C VAL A 28 16.14 5.86 7.25
N GLY A 29 15.83 5.57 8.50
CA GLY A 29 14.45 5.33 8.96
C GLY A 29 13.51 6.50 8.68
N ILE A 30 13.99 7.74 8.90
CA ILE A 30 13.25 8.97 8.57
C ILE A 30 12.99 9.05 7.05
N LEU A 31 14.00 8.80 6.22
CA LEU A 31 13.88 8.83 4.75
C LEU A 31 12.86 7.80 4.25
N LEU A 32 12.88 6.58 4.79
CA LEU A 32 11.95 5.51 4.44
C LEU A 32 10.52 5.82 4.89
N SER A 33 10.35 6.48 6.03
CA SER A 33 9.02 6.81 6.58
C SER A 33 8.43 8.07 5.98
N ALA A 34 9.24 9.01 5.49
CA ALA A 34 8.78 10.31 4.97
C ALA A 34 7.75 10.16 3.85
N GLY A 35 7.99 9.26 2.89
CA GLY A 35 7.05 8.97 1.80
C GLY A 35 5.73 8.39 2.30
N LEU A 36 5.78 7.45 3.25
CA LEU A 36 4.61 6.83 3.84
C LEU A 36 3.77 7.83 4.64
N PHE A 37 4.43 8.73 5.36
CA PHE A 37 3.78 9.82 6.08
C PHE A 37 3.10 10.79 5.11
N GLY A 38 3.77 11.17 4.02
CA GLY A 38 3.17 11.94 2.93
C GLY A 38 1.93 11.26 2.35
N MET A 39 1.99 9.95 2.09
CA MET A 39 0.85 9.16 1.58
C MET A 39 -0.35 9.19 2.53
N ALA A 40 -0.13 9.07 3.83
CA ALA A 40 -1.20 9.13 4.82
C ALA A 40 -1.88 10.50 4.81
N ILE A 41 -1.12 11.58 4.85
CA ILE A 41 -1.64 12.95 4.79
C ILE A 41 -2.34 13.20 3.44
N GLY A 42 -1.74 12.80 2.33
CA GLY A 42 -2.31 12.96 0.99
C GLY A 42 -3.66 12.27 0.85
N SER A 43 -3.80 11.05 1.39
CA SER A 43 -5.08 10.34 1.36
C SER A 43 -6.17 10.97 2.23
N ILE A 44 -5.81 11.70 3.30
CA ILE A 44 -6.78 12.38 4.17
C ILE A 44 -7.12 13.77 3.65
N TRP A 45 -6.12 14.53 3.22
CA TRP A 45 -6.29 15.94 2.87
C TRP A 45 -6.62 16.18 1.39
N LEU A 46 -5.98 15.41 0.47
CA LEU A 46 -6.23 15.60 -0.97
C LEU A 46 -7.49 14.87 -1.44
N ALA A 47 -7.87 13.73 -0.83
CA ALA A 47 -9.05 13.01 -1.27
C ALA A 47 -10.35 13.84 -1.25
N PRO A 48 -10.64 14.69 -0.23
CA PRO A 48 -11.82 15.56 -0.26
C PRO A 48 -11.82 16.62 -1.38
N TYR A 49 -10.63 16.99 -1.87
CA TYR A 49 -10.55 17.91 -3.01
C TYR A 49 -11.02 17.27 -4.32
N ALA A 50 -10.97 15.92 -4.42
CA ALA A 50 -11.52 15.22 -5.58
C ALA A 50 -13.00 15.53 -5.83
N ASP A 51 -13.77 15.74 -4.76
CA ASP A 51 -15.19 16.08 -4.86
C ASP A 51 -15.41 17.55 -5.28
N LYS A 52 -14.40 18.42 -5.15
CA LYS A 52 -14.47 19.84 -5.51
C LYS A 52 -13.95 20.14 -6.92
N ILE A 53 -12.80 19.56 -7.28
CA ILE A 53 -12.11 19.84 -8.54
C ILE A 53 -12.30 18.76 -9.61
N GLY A 54 -12.91 17.64 -9.24
CA GLY A 54 -13.03 16.44 -10.08
C GLY A 54 -11.92 15.42 -9.82
N ARG A 55 -12.25 14.14 -9.97
CA ARG A 55 -11.31 13.04 -9.66
C ARG A 55 -10.19 12.97 -10.69
N ARG A 56 -10.52 13.18 -11.97
CA ARG A 56 -9.51 13.26 -13.05
C ARG A 56 -8.52 14.40 -12.82
N ALA A 57 -9.02 15.60 -12.49
CA ALA A 57 -8.16 16.75 -12.23
C ALA A 57 -7.22 16.51 -11.05
N LEU A 58 -7.72 15.90 -9.97
CA LEU A 58 -6.89 15.54 -8.83
C LEU A 58 -5.81 14.50 -9.20
N VAL A 59 -6.13 13.45 -9.97
CA VAL A 59 -5.14 12.47 -10.43
C VAL A 59 -4.03 13.14 -11.24
N LEU A 60 -4.37 14.02 -12.17
CA LEU A 60 -3.38 14.77 -12.98
C LEU A 60 -2.49 15.66 -12.11
N LEU A 61 -3.07 16.38 -11.17
CA LEU A 61 -2.33 17.21 -10.21
C LEU A 61 -1.37 16.34 -9.37
N CYS A 62 -1.85 15.23 -8.84
CA CYS A 62 -1.01 14.29 -8.09
C CYS A 62 0.14 13.72 -8.95
N LEU A 63 -0.12 13.36 -10.21
CA LEU A 63 0.93 12.91 -11.14
C LEU A 63 1.99 13.99 -11.38
N CYS A 64 1.58 15.27 -11.52
CA CYS A 64 2.52 16.38 -11.62
C CYS A 64 3.38 16.53 -10.35
N VAL A 65 2.75 16.45 -9.16
CA VAL A 65 3.47 16.52 -7.88
C VAL A 65 4.48 15.36 -7.74
N ILE A 66 4.06 14.13 -8.08
CA ILE A 66 4.93 12.96 -8.07
C ILE A 66 6.12 13.15 -9.03
N THR A 67 5.84 13.57 -10.26
CA THR A 67 6.86 13.79 -11.30
C THR A 67 7.91 14.82 -10.85
N ILE A 68 7.47 15.98 -10.37
CA ILE A 68 8.36 17.05 -9.87
C ILE A 68 9.14 16.55 -8.66
N GLY A 69 8.47 15.90 -7.70
CA GLY A 69 9.10 15.37 -6.50
C GLY A 69 10.15 14.29 -6.81
N MET A 70 9.92 13.44 -7.82
CA MET A 70 10.88 12.42 -8.25
C MET A 70 12.11 13.04 -8.93
N PHE A 71 11.93 13.96 -9.90
CA PHE A 71 13.06 14.65 -10.53
C PHE A 71 13.85 15.48 -9.54
N ALA A 72 13.19 16.20 -8.64
CA ALA A 72 13.85 16.97 -7.58
C ALA A 72 14.62 16.05 -6.62
N SER A 73 14.09 14.85 -6.30
CA SER A 73 14.81 13.86 -5.48
C SER A 73 16.07 13.34 -6.16
N ALA A 74 16.08 13.19 -7.48
CA ALA A 74 17.31 12.86 -8.22
C ALA A 74 18.37 13.95 -8.11
N ALA A 75 17.98 15.22 -7.94
CA ALA A 75 18.88 16.37 -7.80
C ALA A 75 19.17 16.73 -6.35
N SER A 76 18.69 15.97 -5.35
CA SER A 76 18.87 16.28 -3.94
C SER A 76 20.33 16.21 -3.52
N SER A 77 20.75 17.16 -2.66
CA SER A 77 22.12 17.33 -2.19
C SER A 77 22.32 16.89 -0.74
N ASP A 78 21.23 16.77 0.03
CA ASP A 78 21.28 16.39 1.43
C ASP A 78 20.04 15.56 1.84
N LYS A 79 20.14 14.90 3.01
CA LYS A 79 19.11 14.04 3.58
C LYS A 79 17.80 14.76 3.88
N THR A 80 17.86 16.01 4.33
CA THR A 80 16.67 16.79 4.74
C THR A 80 15.86 17.16 3.51
N GLN A 81 16.54 17.62 2.45
CA GLN A 81 15.92 17.89 1.17
C GLN A 81 15.28 16.62 0.59
N LEU A 82 15.98 15.49 0.59
CA LEU A 82 15.44 14.22 0.11
C LEU A 82 14.21 13.80 0.92
N ALA A 83 14.25 13.91 2.27
CA ALA A 83 13.10 13.59 3.13
C ALA A 83 11.87 14.44 2.79
N GLY A 84 12.05 15.76 2.63
CA GLY A 84 10.97 16.67 2.22
C GLY A 84 10.38 16.33 0.85
N LEU A 85 11.24 15.98 -0.10
CA LEU A 85 10.81 15.57 -1.45
C LEU A 85 10.12 14.21 -1.45
N ARG A 86 10.55 13.26 -0.60
CA ARG A 86 9.83 11.98 -0.39
C ARG A 86 8.46 12.20 0.22
N PHE A 87 8.36 13.09 1.22
CA PHE A 87 7.07 13.50 1.78
C PHE A 87 6.13 14.09 0.70
N LEU A 88 6.63 15.01 -0.12
CA LEU A 88 5.88 15.62 -1.20
C LEU A 88 5.40 14.58 -2.24
N THR A 89 6.30 13.67 -2.66
CA THR A 89 5.96 12.58 -3.59
C THR A 89 4.89 11.67 -2.96
N GLY A 90 5.06 11.31 -1.70
CA GLY A 90 4.10 10.51 -0.95
C GLY A 90 2.72 11.16 -0.89
N LEU A 91 2.64 12.47 -0.65
CA LEU A 91 1.40 13.23 -0.63
C LEU A 91 0.64 13.09 -1.95
N GLY A 92 1.34 13.19 -3.08
CA GLY A 92 0.76 12.93 -4.41
C GLY A 92 0.25 11.50 -4.56
N ILE A 93 1.04 10.49 -4.16
CA ILE A 93 0.65 9.07 -4.23
C ILE A 93 -0.62 8.82 -3.41
N GLY A 94 -0.69 9.32 -2.18
CA GLY A 94 -1.85 9.14 -1.31
C GLY A 94 -3.15 9.71 -1.88
N GLY A 95 -3.09 10.92 -2.42
CA GLY A 95 -4.22 11.56 -3.09
C GLY A 95 -4.66 10.83 -4.35
N MET A 96 -3.71 10.40 -5.18
CA MET A 96 -3.96 9.65 -6.41
C MET A 96 -4.64 8.31 -6.14
N LEU A 97 -4.17 7.54 -5.17
CA LEU A 97 -4.75 6.22 -4.83
C LEU A 97 -6.21 6.34 -4.41
N ALA A 98 -6.55 7.35 -3.61
CA ALA A 98 -7.92 7.58 -3.17
C ALA A 98 -8.82 7.92 -4.37
N ALA A 99 -8.38 8.82 -5.25
CA ALA A 99 -9.14 9.22 -6.44
C ALA A 99 -9.31 8.07 -7.45
N LEU A 100 -8.25 7.30 -7.71
CA LEU A 100 -8.33 6.15 -8.63
C LEU A 100 -9.23 5.04 -8.09
N SER A 101 -9.17 4.75 -6.80
CA SER A 101 -10.04 3.74 -6.17
C SER A 101 -11.52 4.12 -6.31
N ALA A 102 -11.84 5.40 -6.13
CA ALA A 102 -13.18 5.93 -6.31
C ALA A 102 -13.62 5.82 -7.79
N LEU A 103 -12.80 6.25 -8.75
CA LEU A 103 -13.09 6.13 -10.18
C LEU A 103 -13.35 4.69 -10.59
N VAL A 104 -12.46 3.74 -10.22
CA VAL A 104 -12.64 2.32 -10.55
C VAL A 104 -13.94 1.78 -9.97
N SER A 105 -14.29 2.19 -8.74
CA SER A 105 -15.56 1.78 -8.11
C SER A 105 -16.77 2.28 -8.86
N GLU A 106 -16.76 3.52 -9.37
CA GLU A 106 -17.87 4.13 -10.12
C GLU A 106 -18.06 3.52 -11.53
N TYR A 107 -16.96 3.22 -12.20
CA TYR A 107 -16.99 2.62 -13.54
C TYR A 107 -17.16 1.10 -13.53
N SER A 108 -17.28 0.48 -12.35
CA SER A 108 -17.49 -0.96 -12.20
C SER A 108 -18.92 -1.28 -11.81
N ASN A 109 -19.55 -2.26 -12.48
CA ASN A 109 -20.82 -2.78 -12.03
C ASN A 109 -20.65 -3.57 -10.71
N ASP A 110 -21.73 -3.73 -9.94
CA ASP A 110 -21.68 -4.35 -8.61
C ASP A 110 -21.09 -5.78 -8.64
N VAL A 111 -21.38 -6.55 -9.70
CA VAL A 111 -20.89 -7.93 -9.87
C VAL A 111 -19.37 -7.98 -10.10
N ARG A 112 -18.80 -7.02 -10.85
CA ARG A 112 -17.40 -7.01 -11.24
C ARG A 112 -16.52 -6.03 -10.43
N ARG A 113 -17.13 -5.23 -9.54
CA ARG A 113 -16.40 -4.23 -8.73
C ARG A 113 -15.23 -4.83 -7.96
N GLY A 114 -15.45 -5.99 -7.33
CA GLY A 114 -14.38 -6.69 -6.61
C GLY A 114 -13.20 -7.05 -7.52
N MET A 115 -13.48 -7.58 -8.72
CA MET A 115 -12.45 -7.92 -9.70
C MET A 115 -11.69 -6.68 -10.20
N SER A 116 -12.39 -5.59 -10.50
CA SER A 116 -11.78 -4.33 -10.95
C SER A 116 -10.86 -3.74 -9.88
N MET A 117 -11.29 -3.75 -8.62
CA MET A 117 -10.46 -3.32 -7.48
C MET A 117 -9.24 -4.22 -7.27
N SER A 118 -9.38 -5.53 -7.45
CA SER A 118 -8.26 -6.47 -7.37
C SER A 118 -7.23 -6.22 -8.46
N ILE A 119 -7.65 -5.93 -9.69
CA ILE A 119 -6.76 -5.56 -10.81
C ILE A 119 -6.03 -4.25 -10.47
N LEU A 120 -6.74 -3.24 -9.95
CA LEU A 120 -6.12 -1.99 -9.51
C LEU A 120 -5.02 -2.24 -8.46
N GLN A 121 -5.34 -3.02 -7.43
CA GLN A 121 -4.42 -3.31 -6.33
C GLN A 121 -3.24 -4.21 -6.72
N SER A 122 -3.40 -5.11 -7.68
CA SER A 122 -2.30 -5.93 -8.22
C SER A 122 -1.25 -5.09 -8.97
N GLY A 123 -1.60 -3.86 -9.35
CA GLY A 123 -0.65 -2.90 -9.91
C GLY A 123 0.52 -2.59 -8.97
N TYR A 124 0.30 -2.56 -7.63
CA TYR A 124 1.35 -2.27 -6.65
C TYR A 124 2.49 -3.31 -6.68
N PRO A 125 2.26 -4.61 -6.43
CA PRO A 125 3.33 -5.60 -6.44
C PRO A 125 3.97 -5.78 -7.82
N LEU A 126 3.20 -5.66 -8.90
CA LEU A 126 3.76 -5.68 -10.26
C LEU A 126 4.70 -4.49 -10.49
N GLY A 127 4.31 -3.29 -10.08
CA GLY A 127 5.16 -2.10 -10.16
C GLY A 127 6.43 -2.23 -9.33
N ALA A 128 6.33 -2.84 -8.15
CA ALA A 128 7.48 -3.13 -7.30
C ALA A 128 8.48 -4.13 -7.94
N ILE A 129 7.98 -5.17 -8.61
CA ILE A 129 8.81 -6.16 -9.30
C ILE A 129 9.51 -5.52 -10.51
N PHE A 130 8.74 -4.90 -11.43
CA PHE A 130 9.31 -4.26 -12.60
C PHE A 130 10.28 -3.14 -12.22
N GLY A 131 9.88 -2.30 -11.26
CA GLY A 131 10.72 -1.25 -10.73
C GLY A 131 12.00 -1.79 -10.07
N GLY A 132 11.91 -2.90 -9.34
CA GLY A 132 13.06 -3.59 -8.76
C GLY A 132 14.03 -4.10 -9.82
N ILE A 133 13.54 -4.76 -10.88
CA ILE A 133 14.38 -5.24 -12.01
C ILE A 133 15.11 -4.06 -12.67
N VAL A 134 14.41 -2.97 -12.96
CA VAL A 134 15.02 -1.76 -13.54
C VAL A 134 16.02 -1.14 -12.55
N SER A 135 15.70 -1.13 -11.25
CA SER A 135 16.58 -0.60 -10.22
C SER A 135 17.92 -1.32 -10.14
N VAL A 136 17.93 -2.65 -10.30
CA VAL A 136 19.17 -3.44 -10.36
C VAL A 136 20.10 -2.91 -11.44
N TYR A 137 19.58 -2.74 -12.67
CA TYR A 137 20.36 -2.24 -13.79
C TYR A 137 20.84 -0.79 -13.57
N LEU A 138 19.96 0.08 -13.11
CA LEU A 138 20.26 1.50 -12.91
C LEU A 138 21.27 1.72 -11.79
N LEU A 139 21.16 0.99 -10.67
CA LEU A 139 22.08 1.10 -9.54
C LEU A 139 23.50 0.68 -9.93
N GLN A 140 23.66 -0.35 -10.76
CA GLN A 140 24.97 -0.83 -11.21
C GLN A 140 25.69 0.16 -12.13
N ASN A 141 24.94 0.84 -13.01
CA ASN A 141 25.54 1.62 -14.09
C ASN A 141 25.49 3.14 -13.86
N PHE A 142 24.49 3.64 -13.12
CA PHE A 142 24.20 5.09 -13.03
C PHE A 142 24.03 5.61 -11.60
N GLY A 143 24.07 4.72 -10.60
CA GLY A 143 23.90 5.09 -9.20
C GLY A 143 22.46 5.36 -8.80
N TRP A 144 22.24 5.68 -7.51
CA TRP A 144 20.89 5.74 -6.92
C TRP A 144 20.01 6.91 -7.43
N ARG A 145 20.63 8.03 -7.86
CA ARG A 145 19.90 9.17 -8.41
C ARG A 145 19.11 8.81 -9.67
N SER A 146 19.64 7.87 -10.46
CA SER A 146 18.98 7.39 -11.68
C SER A 146 17.64 6.69 -11.42
N LEU A 147 17.45 6.10 -10.22
CA LEU A 147 16.17 5.48 -9.85
C LEU A 147 15.06 6.53 -9.76
N PHE A 148 15.36 7.64 -9.11
CA PHE A 148 14.42 8.76 -8.97
C PHE A 148 14.17 9.44 -10.31
N PHE A 149 15.21 9.61 -11.12
CA PHE A 149 15.05 10.14 -12.47
C PHE A 149 14.16 9.24 -13.35
N PHE A 150 14.37 7.93 -13.30
CA PHE A 150 13.52 6.96 -14.00
C PHE A 150 12.06 7.01 -13.53
N GLY A 151 11.81 7.06 -12.23
CA GLY A 151 10.46 7.21 -11.67
C GLY A 151 9.79 8.52 -12.12
N GLY A 152 10.55 9.62 -12.14
CA GLY A 152 10.09 10.90 -12.66
C GLY A 152 9.73 10.83 -14.14
N LEU A 153 10.55 10.18 -14.96
CA LEU A 153 10.28 10.00 -16.38
C LEU A 153 9.04 9.12 -16.62
N ALA A 154 8.93 8.00 -15.91
CA ALA A 154 7.78 7.12 -16.00
C ALA A 154 6.48 7.82 -15.59
N SER A 155 6.51 8.63 -14.50
CA SER A 155 5.37 9.44 -14.08
C SER A 155 5.04 10.54 -15.09
N ALA A 156 6.04 11.21 -15.66
CA ALA A 156 5.86 12.22 -16.70
C ALA A 156 5.17 11.67 -17.95
N VAL A 157 5.56 10.47 -18.41
CA VAL A 157 4.92 9.80 -19.54
C VAL A 157 3.46 9.44 -19.25
N MET A 158 3.12 9.17 -18.00
CA MET A 158 1.73 8.88 -17.61
C MET A 158 0.82 10.10 -17.60
N ILE A 159 1.37 11.33 -17.48
CA ILE A 159 0.55 12.56 -17.50
C ILE A 159 -0.25 12.71 -18.82
N PRO A 160 0.37 12.69 -20.01
CA PRO A 160 -0.39 12.76 -21.25
C PRO A 160 -1.31 11.57 -21.46
N ILE A 161 -0.91 10.35 -21.07
CA ILE A 161 -1.76 9.16 -21.17
C ILE A 161 -3.01 9.34 -20.30
N ALA A 162 -2.84 9.76 -19.05
CA ALA A 162 -3.96 10.02 -18.15
C ALA A 162 -4.83 11.19 -18.64
N PHE A 163 -4.21 12.25 -19.16
CA PHE A 163 -4.92 13.39 -19.73
C PHE A 163 -5.86 12.98 -20.88
N TRP A 164 -5.44 12.08 -21.75
CA TRP A 164 -6.26 11.65 -22.90
C TRP A 164 -7.19 10.48 -22.60
N LYS A 165 -6.81 9.57 -21.71
CA LYS A 165 -7.53 8.29 -21.51
C LYS A 165 -8.37 8.25 -20.24
N LEU A 166 -8.01 9.01 -19.18
CA LEU A 166 -8.72 8.96 -17.91
C LEU A 166 -10.03 9.73 -18.02
N PRO A 167 -11.20 9.08 -17.81
CA PRO A 167 -12.48 9.78 -17.79
C PRO A 167 -12.67 10.55 -16.48
N GLU A 168 -13.58 11.53 -16.49
CA GLU A 168 -14.01 12.20 -15.26
C GLU A 168 -15.03 11.34 -14.50
N SER A 169 -15.16 11.55 -13.21
CA SER A 169 -16.12 10.88 -12.33
C SER A 169 -17.56 11.14 -12.76
N ILE A 170 -18.35 10.06 -12.80
CA ILE A 170 -19.78 10.11 -13.10
C ILE A 170 -20.50 10.92 -12.01
N ASP A 171 -20.22 10.60 -10.73
CA ASP A 171 -20.82 11.29 -9.58
C ASP A 171 -20.50 12.79 -9.59
N PHE A 172 -19.25 13.16 -9.89
CA PHE A 172 -18.85 14.55 -10.02
C PHE A 172 -19.60 15.29 -11.14
N MET A 173 -19.77 14.66 -12.30
CA MET A 173 -20.52 15.24 -13.43
C MET A 173 -22.00 15.40 -13.13
N LEU A 174 -22.59 14.51 -12.33
CA LEU A 174 -24.00 14.54 -11.92
C LEU A 174 -24.30 15.61 -10.86
N LEU A 175 -23.33 15.87 -9.95
CA LEU A 175 -23.45 16.86 -8.88
C LEU A 175 -23.17 18.28 -9.37
N GLY A 176 -22.40 18.44 -10.46
CA GLY A 176 -22.07 19.71 -11.08
C GLY A 176 -23.24 20.31 -11.88
N ASP A 177 -22.96 21.45 -12.54
CA ASP A 177 -23.96 22.16 -13.35
C ASP A 177 -24.45 21.27 -14.52
N LYS A 178 -25.66 20.70 -14.34
CA LYS A 178 -26.24 19.71 -15.25
C LYS A 178 -26.30 20.15 -16.70
N ALA A 179 -26.35 21.47 -16.95
CA ALA A 179 -26.41 22.04 -18.30
C ALA A 179 -25.08 21.90 -19.07
N GLN A 180 -23.92 22.04 -18.39
CA GLN A 180 -22.61 21.94 -19.02
C GLN A 180 -22.14 20.51 -19.30
N HIS A 181 -22.67 19.53 -18.57
CA HIS A 181 -22.22 18.15 -18.65
C HIS A 181 -23.20 17.20 -19.36
N LYS A 182 -24.40 17.70 -19.77
CA LYS A 182 -25.47 16.87 -20.35
C LYS A 182 -25.01 16.08 -21.58
N ASP A 183 -24.27 16.69 -22.49
CA ASP A 183 -23.73 16.03 -23.70
C ASP A 183 -22.64 14.99 -23.39
N LYS A 184 -21.84 15.23 -22.33
CA LYS A 184 -20.81 14.28 -21.92
C LYS A 184 -21.43 13.06 -21.21
N ILE A 185 -22.45 13.31 -20.41
CA ILE A 185 -23.20 12.25 -19.70
C ILE A 185 -23.98 11.39 -20.71
N SER A 186 -24.63 11.99 -21.72
CA SER A 186 -25.37 11.23 -22.74
C SER A 186 -24.44 10.33 -23.57
N LYS A 187 -23.29 10.86 -24.03
CA LYS A 187 -22.28 10.07 -24.76
C LYS A 187 -21.67 8.94 -23.90
N LEU A 188 -21.56 9.16 -22.59
CA LEU A 188 -21.04 8.15 -21.67
C LEU A 188 -22.10 7.06 -21.42
N ALA A 189 -23.37 7.44 -21.23
CA ALA A 189 -24.50 6.53 -21.07
C ALA A 189 -24.69 5.64 -22.30
N GLU A 190 -24.54 6.20 -23.51
CA GLU A 190 -24.54 5.44 -24.76
C GLU A 190 -23.38 4.43 -24.83
N ARG A 191 -22.14 4.85 -24.48
CA ARG A 191 -20.98 3.94 -24.44
C ARG A 191 -21.11 2.82 -23.42
N MET A 192 -21.81 3.06 -22.32
CA MET A 192 -22.03 2.08 -21.26
C MET A 192 -23.30 1.24 -21.47
N ASN A 193 -24.03 1.42 -22.58
CA ASN A 193 -25.29 0.74 -22.89
C ASN A 193 -26.33 0.88 -21.77
N LEU A 194 -26.36 2.00 -21.07
CA LEU A 194 -27.31 2.31 -20.02
C LEU A 194 -28.60 2.85 -20.66
N ILE A 195 -29.52 1.97 -21.00
CA ILE A 195 -30.76 2.24 -21.77
C ILE A 195 -31.75 3.17 -21.05
N LYS A 196 -31.64 3.37 -19.74
CA LYS A 196 -32.35 4.39 -18.95
C LYS A 196 -31.63 4.64 -17.65
N TYR A 197 -30.83 5.67 -17.60
CA TYR A 197 -30.42 6.25 -16.32
C TYR A 197 -31.54 7.19 -15.87
N GLU A 198 -32.56 6.69 -15.24
CA GLU A 198 -33.42 7.50 -14.40
C GLU A 198 -32.55 8.01 -13.27
N ILE A 199 -32.27 9.30 -13.25
CA ILE A 199 -31.61 9.98 -12.14
C ILE A 199 -32.55 9.83 -10.94
N SER A 200 -32.41 8.71 -10.25
CA SER A 200 -33.05 8.52 -8.96
C SER A 200 -32.38 9.51 -8.01
N SER A 201 -33.07 10.60 -7.77
CA SER A 201 -32.71 11.65 -6.82
C SER A 201 -32.80 11.20 -5.35
N THR A 202 -32.95 9.94 -5.11
CA THR A 202 -32.82 9.32 -3.79
C THR A 202 -31.34 9.06 -3.47
N SER A 203 -30.57 10.12 -3.35
CA SER A 203 -29.51 10.11 -2.38
C SER A 203 -30.20 9.99 -1.00
N GLU A 204 -30.49 8.77 -0.60
CA GLU A 204 -30.70 8.50 0.82
C GLU A 204 -29.48 9.11 1.50
N LYS A 205 -29.69 10.19 2.27
CA LYS A 205 -28.69 10.74 3.17
C LYS A 205 -28.21 9.55 4.00
N ALA A 206 -27.11 8.94 3.58
CA ALA A 206 -26.47 7.91 4.36
C ALA A 206 -26.32 8.51 5.76
N VAL A 207 -27.12 8.04 6.70
CA VAL A 207 -27.05 8.47 8.10
C VAL A 207 -25.59 8.31 8.46
N ARG A 208 -24.88 9.43 8.67
CA ARG A 208 -23.47 9.45 9.08
C ARG A 208 -23.42 8.78 10.43
N GLN A 209 -23.34 7.46 10.43
CA GLN A 209 -23.16 6.71 11.66
C GLN A 209 -21.77 7.03 12.18
N THR A 210 -21.74 7.51 13.41
CA THR A 210 -20.55 8.00 14.06
C THR A 210 -19.63 6.81 14.36
N TYR A 211 -18.29 6.99 14.24
CA TYR A 211 -17.29 5.98 14.63
C TYR A 211 -17.49 5.44 16.07
N ARG A 212 -18.24 6.11 16.93
CA ARG A 212 -18.66 5.61 18.25
C ARG A 212 -19.48 4.32 18.16
N THR A 213 -20.30 4.15 17.12
CA THR A 213 -21.09 2.93 16.88
C THR A 213 -20.23 1.69 16.63
N LEU A 214 -19.01 1.86 16.10
CA LEU A 214 -18.04 0.76 15.94
C LEU A 214 -17.56 0.18 17.27
N LEU A 215 -17.61 0.98 18.35
CA LEU A 215 -17.17 0.60 19.69
C LEU A 215 -18.32 0.20 20.62
N GLU A 216 -19.55 0.10 20.09
CA GLU A 216 -20.67 -0.49 20.82
C GLU A 216 -20.42 -1.97 21.15
N ALA A 217 -20.99 -2.45 22.24
CA ALA A 217 -20.76 -3.80 22.75
C ALA A 217 -20.87 -4.90 21.70
N LYS A 218 -21.76 -4.73 20.71
CA LYS A 218 -22.02 -5.67 19.63
C LYS A 218 -20.82 -5.83 18.68
N TYR A 219 -20.10 -4.75 18.36
CA TYR A 219 -19.03 -4.74 17.35
C TYR A 219 -17.65 -4.57 17.96
N ARG A 220 -17.56 -4.10 19.21
CA ARG A 220 -16.35 -3.67 19.90
C ARG A 220 -15.20 -4.68 19.80
N LEU A 221 -15.44 -5.94 20.14
CA LEU A 221 -14.39 -6.96 20.14
C LEU A 221 -13.84 -7.16 18.71
N ASN A 222 -14.72 -7.39 17.75
CA ASN A 222 -14.29 -7.60 16.35
C ASN A 222 -13.60 -6.34 15.78
N THR A 223 -14.06 -5.15 16.15
CA THR A 223 -13.43 -3.87 15.74
C THR A 223 -12.03 -3.74 16.30
N LEU A 224 -11.83 -3.97 17.59
CA LEU A 224 -10.50 -3.89 18.21
C LEU A 224 -9.56 -4.96 17.67
N CYS A 225 -10.06 -6.17 17.45
CA CYS A 225 -9.26 -7.25 16.85
C CYS A 225 -8.83 -6.93 15.41
N ILE A 226 -9.71 -6.41 14.57
CA ILE A 226 -9.35 -6.07 13.19
C ILE A 226 -8.40 -4.86 13.14
N TRP A 227 -8.57 -3.87 14.03
CA TRP A 227 -7.66 -2.73 14.15
C TRP A 227 -6.25 -3.17 14.57
N ALA A 228 -6.16 -4.02 15.60
CA ALA A 228 -4.88 -4.61 16.02
C ALA A 228 -4.25 -5.43 14.89
N GLY A 229 -5.05 -6.22 14.17
CA GLY A 229 -4.59 -7.00 13.01
C GLY A 229 -3.98 -6.14 11.93
N TYR A 230 -4.66 -5.06 11.50
CA TYR A 230 -4.14 -4.14 10.50
C TYR A 230 -2.89 -3.39 10.97
N PHE A 231 -2.91 -2.86 12.21
CA PHE A 231 -1.76 -2.14 12.76
C PHE A 231 -0.51 -3.03 12.81
N CYS A 232 -0.63 -4.21 13.42
CA CYS A 232 0.50 -5.12 13.60
C CYS A 232 1.00 -5.68 12.26
N LEU A 233 0.10 -6.05 11.35
CA LEU A 233 0.50 -6.54 10.03
C LEU A 233 1.20 -5.46 9.21
N MET A 234 0.64 -4.25 9.12
CA MET A 234 1.26 -3.14 8.39
C MET A 234 2.60 -2.73 9.01
N PHE A 235 2.69 -2.74 10.35
CA PHE A 235 3.94 -2.48 11.06
C PHE A 235 5.04 -3.46 10.63
N SER A 236 4.78 -4.77 10.69
CA SER A 236 5.76 -5.78 10.29
C SER A 236 6.04 -5.77 8.78
N PHE A 237 5.00 -5.60 7.96
CA PHE A 237 5.13 -5.58 6.50
C PHE A 237 6.02 -4.43 6.02
N TYR A 238 5.77 -3.20 6.51
CA TYR A 238 6.56 -2.05 6.08
C TYR A 238 7.99 -2.07 6.64
N PHE A 239 8.26 -2.70 7.79
CA PHE A 239 9.62 -3.00 8.20
C PHE A 239 10.32 -3.91 7.17
N VAL A 240 9.72 -5.05 6.85
CA VAL A 240 10.30 -6.04 5.94
C VAL A 240 10.56 -5.42 4.57
N VAL A 241 9.56 -4.73 3.99
CA VAL A 241 9.67 -4.17 2.65
C VAL A 241 10.68 -3.01 2.58
N SER A 242 10.75 -2.19 3.62
CA SER A 242 11.62 -1.00 3.62
C SER A 242 13.06 -1.32 3.96
N TRP A 243 13.30 -2.20 4.94
CA TRP A 243 14.62 -2.43 5.49
C TRP A 243 15.36 -3.66 4.94
N THR A 244 14.64 -4.68 4.45
CA THR A 244 15.30 -5.92 3.97
C THR A 244 16.40 -5.65 2.95
N PRO A 245 16.23 -4.82 1.90
CA PRO A 245 17.30 -4.57 0.94
C PRO A 245 18.56 -4.00 1.60
N LYS A 246 18.39 -3.00 2.49
CA LYS A 246 19.54 -2.36 3.18
C LYS A 246 20.21 -3.32 4.16
N LEU A 247 19.45 -4.01 4.99
CA LEU A 247 19.99 -4.94 5.98
C LEU A 247 20.83 -6.05 5.34
N LEU A 248 20.45 -6.52 4.17
CA LEU A 248 21.25 -7.50 3.43
C LEU A 248 22.57 -6.92 2.93
N VAL A 249 22.56 -5.68 2.47
CA VAL A 249 23.82 -5.00 2.06
C VAL A 249 24.71 -4.75 3.27
N ASP A 250 24.15 -4.34 4.39
CA ASP A 250 24.89 -4.14 5.64
C ASP A 250 25.44 -5.49 6.18
N ALA A 251 24.80 -6.63 5.85
CA ALA A 251 25.30 -7.98 6.13
C ALA A 251 26.38 -8.47 5.15
N GLY A 252 26.83 -7.62 4.22
CA GLY A 252 27.91 -7.92 3.27
C GLY A 252 27.48 -8.40 1.89
N LEU A 253 26.18 -8.44 1.58
CA LEU A 253 25.70 -8.75 0.23
C LEU A 253 25.83 -7.53 -0.68
N THR A 254 25.81 -7.78 -1.99
CA THR A 254 25.82 -6.69 -2.97
C THR A 254 24.47 -5.96 -2.98
N THR A 255 24.48 -4.69 -3.41
CA THR A 255 23.24 -3.90 -3.58
C THR A 255 22.22 -4.60 -4.48
N VAL A 256 22.69 -5.29 -5.53
CA VAL A 256 21.84 -6.09 -6.42
C VAL A 256 21.14 -7.22 -5.68
N GLN A 257 21.86 -7.94 -4.83
CA GLN A 257 21.30 -9.03 -4.03
C GLN A 257 20.26 -8.50 -3.03
N GLY A 258 20.54 -7.35 -2.42
CA GLY A 258 19.59 -6.67 -1.54
C GLY A 258 18.29 -6.32 -2.23
N VAL A 259 18.35 -5.67 -3.40
CA VAL A 259 17.17 -5.33 -4.21
C VAL A 259 16.43 -6.59 -4.69
N SER A 260 17.19 -7.63 -5.08
CA SER A 260 16.60 -8.90 -5.52
C SER A 260 15.73 -9.54 -4.43
N ALA A 261 16.14 -9.47 -3.16
CA ALA A 261 15.31 -9.98 -2.07
C ALA A 261 13.95 -9.27 -1.99
N GLY A 262 13.91 -7.96 -2.23
CA GLY A 262 12.65 -7.21 -2.36
C GLY A 262 11.78 -7.70 -3.52
N ILE A 263 12.38 -8.03 -4.67
CA ILE A 263 11.66 -8.59 -5.83
C ILE A 263 11.07 -9.96 -5.48
N TYR A 264 11.88 -10.86 -4.90
CA TYR A 264 11.42 -12.19 -4.48
C TYR A 264 10.31 -12.13 -3.43
N LEU A 265 10.38 -11.18 -2.50
CA LEU A 265 9.32 -10.93 -1.52
C LEU A 265 7.99 -10.58 -2.20
N GLN A 266 8.01 -9.70 -3.19
CA GLN A 266 6.79 -9.31 -3.91
C GLN A 266 6.26 -10.44 -4.80
N MET A 267 7.14 -11.23 -5.44
CA MET A 267 6.74 -12.42 -6.21
C MET A 267 6.04 -13.45 -5.32
N GLY A 268 6.65 -13.77 -4.19
CA GLY A 268 6.02 -14.65 -3.19
C GLY A 268 4.67 -14.11 -2.73
N GLY A 269 4.59 -12.82 -2.52
CA GLY A 269 3.36 -12.14 -2.09
C GLY A 269 2.20 -12.27 -3.07
N ILE A 270 2.45 -12.15 -4.37
CA ILE A 270 1.40 -12.37 -5.40
C ILE A 270 0.88 -13.80 -5.32
N ILE A 271 1.78 -14.78 -5.24
CA ILE A 271 1.41 -16.20 -5.17
C ILE A 271 0.62 -16.46 -3.87
N GLY A 272 1.09 -15.93 -2.73
CA GLY A 272 0.42 -16.07 -1.43
C GLY A 272 -0.98 -15.47 -1.41
N ALA A 273 -1.16 -14.30 -2.01
CA ALA A 273 -2.45 -13.64 -2.16
C ALA A 273 -3.44 -14.47 -2.98
N LEU A 274 -3.00 -15.03 -4.12
CA LEU A 274 -3.82 -15.87 -4.98
C LEU A 274 -4.22 -17.19 -4.28
N ILE A 275 -3.27 -17.83 -3.63
CA ILE A 275 -3.52 -19.09 -2.90
C ILE A 275 -4.45 -18.85 -1.71
N LEU A 276 -4.24 -17.80 -0.93
CA LEU A 276 -5.16 -17.48 0.15
C LEU A 276 -6.57 -17.20 -0.40
N GLY A 277 -6.69 -16.39 -1.46
CA GLY A 277 -7.99 -16.13 -2.11
C GLY A 277 -8.70 -17.40 -2.53
N TYR A 278 -7.99 -18.37 -3.11
CA TYR A 278 -8.55 -19.67 -3.46
C TYR A 278 -8.96 -20.49 -2.22
N LEU A 279 -8.13 -20.53 -1.20
CA LEU A 279 -8.40 -21.30 0.02
C LEU A 279 -9.58 -20.73 0.83
N THR A 280 -9.87 -19.44 0.75
CA THR A 280 -11.02 -18.82 1.45
C THR A 280 -12.37 -19.32 0.95
N SER A 281 -12.44 -19.93 -0.24
CA SER A 281 -13.64 -20.61 -0.72
C SER A 281 -13.93 -21.93 0.00
N ARG A 282 -12.93 -22.53 0.64
CA ARG A 282 -13.06 -23.84 1.29
C ARG A 282 -12.91 -23.78 2.82
N PHE A 283 -12.19 -22.80 3.33
CA PHE A 283 -11.86 -22.67 4.74
C PHE A 283 -12.28 -21.31 5.29
N GLN A 284 -12.47 -21.20 6.60
CA GLN A 284 -12.81 -19.95 7.26
C GLN A 284 -11.67 -18.95 7.08
N VAL A 285 -11.98 -17.80 6.50
CA VAL A 285 -11.01 -16.73 6.20
C VAL A 285 -10.25 -16.26 7.45
N THR A 286 -10.91 -16.17 8.62
CA THR A 286 -10.28 -15.75 9.88
C THR A 286 -9.21 -16.74 10.33
N ARG A 287 -9.47 -18.04 10.26
CA ARG A 287 -8.49 -19.08 10.62
C ARG A 287 -7.31 -19.13 9.65
N LEU A 288 -7.60 -19.03 8.34
CA LEU A 288 -6.54 -19.01 7.33
C LEU A 288 -5.65 -17.76 7.50
N THR A 289 -6.25 -16.59 7.68
CA THR A 289 -5.48 -15.36 7.88
C THR A 289 -4.64 -15.40 9.14
N SER A 290 -5.19 -15.92 10.24
CA SER A 290 -4.44 -16.13 11.48
C SER A 290 -3.26 -17.10 11.29
N LEU A 291 -3.45 -18.20 10.55
CA LEU A 291 -2.36 -19.13 10.21
C LEU A 291 -1.28 -18.46 9.35
N TYR A 292 -1.66 -17.67 8.33
CA TYR A 292 -0.71 -16.92 7.52
C TYR A 292 0.11 -15.92 8.35
N LEU A 293 -0.53 -15.21 9.30
CA LEU A 293 0.14 -14.32 10.23
C LEU A 293 1.14 -15.09 11.12
N LEU A 294 0.78 -16.25 11.63
CA LEU A 294 1.66 -17.09 12.43
C LEU A 294 2.85 -17.61 11.60
N LEU A 295 2.60 -18.07 10.38
CA LEU A 295 3.65 -18.55 9.48
C LEU A 295 4.57 -17.38 9.02
N SER A 296 4.05 -16.15 8.96
CA SER A 296 4.88 -14.96 8.74
C SER A 296 5.89 -14.77 9.88
N VAL A 297 5.49 -14.98 11.13
CA VAL A 297 6.42 -14.92 12.28
C VAL A 297 7.56 -15.91 12.08
N PHE A 298 7.24 -17.18 11.80
CA PHE A 298 8.27 -18.21 11.61
C PHE A 298 9.20 -17.89 10.45
N SER A 299 8.65 -17.42 9.31
CA SER A 299 9.48 -17.07 8.16
C SER A 299 10.41 -15.88 8.45
N MET A 300 9.95 -14.85 9.19
CA MET A 300 10.78 -13.72 9.60
C MET A 300 11.87 -14.14 10.61
N VAL A 301 11.54 -14.99 11.57
CA VAL A 301 12.51 -15.50 12.56
C VAL A 301 13.58 -16.36 11.88
N ILE A 302 13.20 -17.24 10.97
CA ILE A 302 14.16 -18.05 10.19
C ILE A 302 15.07 -17.15 9.37
N TYR A 303 14.49 -16.15 8.69
CA TYR A 303 15.24 -15.19 7.87
C TYR A 303 16.28 -14.42 8.69
N GLY A 304 15.94 -14.02 9.92
CA GLY A 304 16.83 -13.28 10.80
C GLY A 304 17.90 -14.11 11.47
N LEU A 305 17.62 -15.37 11.86
CA LEU A 305 18.52 -16.16 12.71
C LEU A 305 19.36 -17.18 11.97
N ALA A 306 18.90 -17.70 10.83
CA ALA A 306 19.60 -18.78 10.15
C ALA A 306 20.75 -18.27 9.27
N ASN A 307 21.89 -18.96 9.33
CA ASN A 307 23.00 -18.75 8.41
C ASN A 307 22.64 -19.36 7.04
N LEU A 308 21.94 -18.57 6.21
CA LEU A 308 21.39 -19.02 4.94
C LEU A 308 22.34 -18.74 3.77
N SER A 309 22.45 -19.68 2.85
CA SER A 309 23.04 -19.41 1.54
C SER A 309 22.18 -18.40 0.77
N LEU A 310 22.73 -17.73 -0.24
CA LEU A 310 22.01 -16.71 -1.03
C LEU A 310 20.67 -17.25 -1.58
N VAL A 311 20.67 -18.49 -2.11
CA VAL A 311 19.46 -19.11 -2.67
C VAL A 311 18.40 -19.33 -1.60
N GLN A 312 18.80 -19.83 -0.43
CA GLN A 312 17.88 -20.02 0.70
C GLN A 312 17.34 -18.69 1.21
N LEU A 313 18.15 -17.66 1.23
CA LEU A 313 17.77 -16.31 1.66
C LEU A 313 16.72 -15.71 0.72
N MET A 314 16.88 -15.85 -0.61
CA MET A 314 15.89 -15.43 -1.59
C MET A 314 14.59 -16.23 -1.49
N PHE A 315 14.68 -17.54 -1.25
CA PHE A 315 13.51 -18.37 -1.02
C PHE A 315 12.76 -17.98 0.26
N CYS A 316 13.47 -17.74 1.36
CA CYS A 316 12.86 -17.26 2.60
C CYS A 316 12.24 -15.85 2.44
N ALA A 317 12.85 -14.94 1.66
CA ALA A 317 12.26 -13.66 1.33
C ALA A 317 10.93 -13.84 0.57
N SER A 318 10.91 -14.74 -0.41
CA SER A 318 9.68 -15.10 -1.13
C SER A 318 8.62 -15.67 -0.19
N LEU A 319 9.00 -16.52 0.76
CA LEU A 319 8.10 -17.11 1.73
C LEU A 319 7.55 -16.09 2.74
N MET A 320 8.37 -15.12 3.17
CA MET A 320 7.89 -13.98 3.98
C MET A 320 6.83 -13.18 3.21
N GLY A 321 7.11 -12.84 1.95
CA GLY A 321 6.15 -12.13 1.11
C GLY A 321 4.86 -12.91 0.92
N PHE A 322 4.95 -14.23 0.67
CA PHE A 322 3.82 -15.14 0.52
C PHE A 322 2.85 -15.05 1.70
N PHE A 323 3.36 -15.13 2.91
CA PHE A 323 2.51 -15.10 4.11
C PHE A 323 2.06 -13.68 4.47
N LEU A 324 2.93 -12.67 4.43
CA LEU A 324 2.58 -11.30 4.81
C LEU A 324 1.55 -10.67 3.86
N ILE A 325 1.79 -10.73 2.54
CA ILE A 325 0.86 -10.16 1.55
C ILE A 325 -0.42 -10.99 1.47
N GLY A 326 -0.30 -12.31 1.59
CA GLY A 326 -1.47 -13.18 1.72
C GLY A 326 -2.34 -12.80 2.93
N ALA A 327 -1.76 -12.62 4.12
CA ALA A 327 -2.47 -12.18 5.30
C ALA A 327 -3.16 -10.82 5.11
N MET A 328 -2.53 -9.90 4.37
CA MET A 328 -3.13 -8.60 4.05
C MET A 328 -4.43 -8.75 3.23
N ILE A 329 -4.44 -9.63 2.23
CA ILE A 329 -5.66 -9.95 1.46
C ILE A 329 -6.72 -10.59 2.38
N GLY A 330 -6.31 -11.43 3.32
CA GLY A 330 -7.20 -11.98 4.35
C GLY A 330 -7.87 -10.89 5.18
N LEU A 331 -7.13 -9.89 5.66
CA LEU A 331 -7.69 -8.75 6.39
C LEU A 331 -8.65 -7.92 5.53
N TYR A 332 -8.34 -7.69 4.26
CA TYR A 332 -9.24 -7.00 3.33
C TYR A 332 -10.55 -7.77 3.10
N THR A 333 -10.53 -9.09 3.23
CA THR A 333 -11.71 -9.95 3.11
C THR A 333 -12.53 -9.99 4.41
N ILE A 334 -11.85 -10.01 5.59
CA ILE A 334 -12.49 -10.07 6.91
C ILE A 334 -13.17 -8.74 7.26
N ALA A 335 -12.52 -7.60 7.00
CA ALA A 335 -13.00 -6.30 7.45
C ALA A 335 -14.42 -5.96 6.94
N PRO A 336 -14.78 -6.15 5.67
CA PRO A 336 -16.16 -5.93 5.20
C PRO A 336 -17.19 -6.87 5.80
N ALA A 337 -16.79 -8.08 6.20
CA ALA A 337 -17.68 -9.10 6.73
C ALA A 337 -18.06 -8.88 8.21
N ILE A 338 -17.32 -8.03 8.93
CA ILE A 338 -17.60 -7.70 10.34
C ILE A 338 -18.79 -6.75 10.46
N TYR A 339 -18.94 -5.82 9.49
CA TYR A 339 -19.85 -4.69 9.63
C TYR A 339 -21.08 -4.79 8.72
N PRO A 340 -22.27 -4.35 9.18
CA PRO A 340 -23.41 -4.14 8.31
C PRO A 340 -23.09 -3.06 7.26
N ALA A 341 -23.87 -3.03 6.17
CA ALA A 341 -23.62 -2.13 5.04
C ALA A 341 -23.46 -0.66 5.45
N SER A 342 -24.26 -0.19 6.43
CA SER A 342 -24.22 1.20 6.94
C SER A 342 -22.95 1.60 7.68
N LEU A 343 -22.21 0.64 8.28
CA LEU A 343 -20.97 0.87 9.03
C LEU A 343 -19.72 0.41 8.28
N ARG A 344 -19.89 -0.35 7.20
CA ARG A 344 -18.80 -1.06 6.50
C ARG A 344 -17.70 -0.11 6.04
N VAL A 345 -18.06 0.98 5.39
CA VAL A 345 -17.07 1.94 4.84
C VAL A 345 -16.28 2.60 5.98
N THR A 346 -16.97 3.03 7.04
CA THR A 346 -16.33 3.65 8.22
C THR A 346 -15.42 2.67 8.94
N GLY A 347 -15.89 1.41 9.14
CA GLY A 347 -15.12 0.37 9.82
C GLY A 347 -13.84 -0.02 9.07
N ILE A 348 -13.94 -0.23 7.75
CA ILE A 348 -12.79 -0.53 6.90
C ILE A 348 -11.81 0.65 6.86
N GLY A 349 -12.32 1.87 6.67
CA GLY A 349 -11.49 3.08 6.60
C GLY A 349 -10.69 3.30 7.88
N MET A 350 -11.31 3.12 9.05
CA MET A 350 -10.63 3.22 10.35
C MET A 350 -9.56 2.13 10.52
N ALA A 351 -9.86 0.88 10.15
CA ALA A 351 -8.90 -0.22 10.24
C ALA A 351 -7.66 0.02 9.36
N ILE A 352 -7.87 0.42 8.11
CA ILE A 352 -6.77 0.76 7.19
C ILE A 352 -5.99 1.99 7.68
N GLY A 353 -6.68 3.01 8.19
CA GLY A 353 -6.06 4.22 8.75
C GLY A 353 -5.12 3.90 9.90
N LEU A 354 -5.56 3.08 10.86
CA LEU A 354 -4.72 2.61 11.96
C LEU A 354 -3.55 1.74 11.45
N GLY A 355 -3.79 0.88 10.46
CA GLY A 355 -2.73 0.13 9.82
C GLY A 355 -1.65 1.02 9.22
N ARG A 356 -2.01 2.13 8.57
CA ARG A 356 -1.05 3.10 8.01
C ARG A 356 -0.17 3.73 9.08
N ILE A 357 -0.70 3.99 10.28
CA ILE A 357 0.12 4.46 11.41
C ILE A 357 1.21 3.43 11.74
N GLY A 358 0.85 2.14 11.81
CA GLY A 358 1.84 1.07 11.96
C GLY A 358 2.89 1.07 10.86
N GLY A 359 2.45 1.21 9.61
CA GLY A 359 3.34 1.27 8.45
C GLY A 359 4.32 2.43 8.45
N ILE A 360 3.93 3.60 8.96
CA ILE A 360 4.80 4.78 9.11
C ILE A 360 5.79 4.58 10.25
N LEU A 361 5.30 4.08 11.39
CA LEU A 361 6.11 3.91 12.59
C LEU A 361 7.20 2.84 12.42
N ALA A 362 6.94 1.80 11.63
CA ALA A 362 7.84 0.67 11.52
C ALA A 362 9.23 1.04 10.96
N PRO A 363 9.37 1.68 9.77
CA PRO A 363 10.70 2.04 9.27
C PRO A 363 11.39 3.09 10.17
N PHE A 364 10.61 4.00 10.76
CA PHE A 364 11.12 5.00 11.68
C PHE A 364 11.74 4.36 12.93
N LEU A 365 10.96 3.53 13.63
CA LEU A 365 11.42 2.85 14.85
C LEU A 365 12.54 1.86 14.57
N ALA A 366 12.52 1.19 13.42
CA ALA A 366 13.59 0.28 13.04
C ALA A 366 14.94 1.00 12.92
N GLY A 367 14.96 2.23 12.40
CA GLY A 367 16.16 3.03 12.34
C GLY A 367 16.76 3.29 13.73
N TYR A 368 15.96 3.73 14.69
CA TYR A 368 16.40 3.97 16.07
C TYR A 368 16.82 2.69 16.80
N ILE A 369 16.10 1.60 16.59
CA ILE A 369 16.44 0.31 17.20
C ILE A 369 17.77 -0.22 16.67
N LEU A 370 18.04 -0.10 15.38
CA LEU A 370 19.31 -0.49 14.77
C LEU A 370 20.47 0.40 15.24
N GLU A 371 20.24 1.70 15.39
CA GLU A 371 21.24 2.64 15.91
C GLU A 371 21.60 2.37 17.38
N SER A 372 20.65 1.85 18.18
CA SER A 372 20.90 1.44 19.56
C SER A 372 21.82 0.22 19.72
N GLY A 373 22.29 -0.35 18.60
CA GLY A 373 23.21 -1.49 18.58
C GLY A 373 22.54 -2.85 18.50
N LEU A 374 21.22 -2.89 18.25
CA LEU A 374 20.55 -4.17 18.05
C LEU A 374 21.03 -4.82 16.75
N HIS A 375 21.42 -6.10 16.85
CA HIS A 375 21.91 -6.84 15.69
C HIS A 375 20.81 -6.99 14.63
N GLN A 376 21.19 -6.95 13.34
CA GLN A 376 20.23 -7.04 12.21
C GLN A 376 19.28 -8.24 12.31
N SER A 377 19.81 -9.41 12.70
CA SER A 377 19.03 -10.62 12.90
C SER A 377 17.96 -10.49 13.99
N GLN A 378 18.26 -9.80 15.07
CA GLN A 378 17.33 -9.56 16.17
C GLN A 378 16.19 -8.62 15.77
N SER A 379 16.45 -7.70 14.83
CA SER A 379 15.42 -6.80 14.32
C SER A 379 14.27 -7.55 13.67
N PHE A 380 14.54 -8.62 12.91
CA PHE A 380 13.46 -9.43 12.33
C PHE A 380 12.59 -10.09 13.40
N ILE A 381 13.15 -10.49 14.55
CA ILE A 381 12.39 -11.08 15.68
C ILE A 381 11.51 -10.02 16.32
N VAL A 382 12.07 -8.83 16.61
CA VAL A 382 11.32 -7.71 17.23
C VAL A 382 10.13 -7.31 16.36
N PHE A 383 10.37 -7.18 15.06
CA PHE A 383 9.30 -6.78 14.11
C PHE A 383 8.38 -7.94 13.71
N ALA A 384 8.71 -9.20 14.01
CA ALA A 384 7.80 -10.34 13.89
C ALA A 384 6.85 -10.47 15.07
N ALA A 385 7.25 -10.04 16.28
CA ALA A 385 6.45 -10.21 17.50
C ALA A 385 5.02 -9.61 17.41
N PRO A 386 4.78 -8.42 16.82
CA PRO A 386 3.42 -7.90 16.63
C PRO A 386 2.50 -8.82 15.83
N LEU A 387 3.04 -9.63 14.91
CA LEU A 387 2.23 -10.57 14.13
C LEU A 387 1.62 -11.69 14.98
N LEU A 388 2.22 -12.05 16.13
CA LEU A 388 1.60 -12.95 17.09
C LEU A 388 0.32 -12.35 17.66
N VAL A 389 0.38 -11.07 18.03
CA VAL A 389 -0.79 -10.33 18.51
C VAL A 389 -1.86 -10.26 17.42
N ALA A 390 -1.47 -9.96 16.18
CA ALA A 390 -2.38 -9.96 15.03
C ALA A 390 -3.02 -11.34 14.82
N SER A 391 -2.23 -12.41 14.85
CA SER A 391 -2.72 -13.79 14.67
C SER A 391 -3.77 -14.15 15.72
N LEU A 392 -3.49 -13.89 17.00
CA LEU A 392 -4.41 -14.15 18.10
C LEU A 392 -5.68 -13.28 18.01
N ALA A 393 -5.53 -12.00 17.67
CA ALA A 393 -6.66 -11.09 17.51
C ALA A 393 -7.59 -11.56 16.37
N ILE A 394 -7.04 -11.91 15.22
CA ILE A 394 -7.84 -12.36 14.06
C ILE A 394 -8.49 -13.72 14.32
N TRP A 395 -7.83 -14.61 15.06
CA TRP A 395 -8.42 -15.89 15.48
C TRP A 395 -9.69 -15.70 16.34
N GLN A 396 -9.77 -14.66 17.16
CA GLN A 396 -10.91 -14.36 18.02
C GLN A 396 -12.12 -13.82 17.27
N ILE A 397 -11.95 -13.31 16.04
CA ILE A 397 -13.05 -12.74 15.25
C ILE A 397 -14.04 -13.84 14.87
N ARG A 398 -15.27 -13.68 15.35
CA ARG A 398 -16.41 -14.53 14.99
C ARG A 398 -17.24 -13.83 13.91
N LEU A 399 -17.16 -14.32 12.70
CA LEU A 399 -18.06 -13.89 11.63
C LEU A 399 -19.40 -14.61 11.85
N SER A 400 -20.52 -13.86 11.92
CA SER A 400 -21.86 -14.48 11.91
C SER A 400 -22.03 -15.25 10.60
N ARG A 401 -22.45 -16.52 10.69
CA ARG A 401 -22.75 -17.38 9.53
C ARG A 401 -24.00 -16.84 8.81
N THR A 402 -23.86 -15.82 7.98
CA THR A 402 -24.92 -15.30 7.12
C THR A 402 -24.42 -15.09 5.70
N LEU A 403 -23.58 -16.01 5.22
CA LEU A 403 -23.23 -16.13 3.79
C LEU A 403 -22.82 -17.59 3.56
N SER A 404 -23.81 -18.48 3.48
CA SER A 404 -23.71 -19.76 2.78
C SER A 404 -24.69 -19.72 1.63
#